data_46f6e4155e2c3fc1c9129f08cd424255
#
_entry.id   46f6e4155e2c3fc1c9129f08cd424255
#
_cell.length_a   1.000
_cell.length_b   1.000
_cell.length_c   1.000
_cell.angle_alpha   90.00
_cell.angle_beta   90.00
_cell.angle_gamma   90.00
#
_symmetry.space_group_name_H-M   'P 1'
#
loop_
_entity.id
_entity.type
_entity.pdbx_description
1 polymer ?
#
loop_
_entity_poly.entity_id
_entity_poly.type
_entity_poly.pdbx_seq_one_letter_code
_entity_poly.pdbx_strand_id
1 'polypeptide(L)'
;IDIIFVSLGPGSFTGIRIGISVAKAIAISTGAKIFGYSNFDSVLCQFFSSNKIEKNNKIQVLIKGPGDEFFKKIFINNNFQKKNNIITKSELLKTKNTTSYLNVGSFLDTFNIKNYFFSLPTESGIKYMVRNQNKNLKINFSKNLSPIYIREHYAKKNYRENL
;
A
#
# COMPACT_ATOMS: atom_id res chain seq x y z
N ILE A 1 1.19 -22.13 -14.53
CA ILE A 1 1.39 -20.81 -13.88
C ILE A 1 2.86 -20.42 -14.11
N ASP A 2 3.09 -19.26 -14.75
CA ASP A 2 4.45 -18.81 -15.07
C ASP A 2 4.95 -17.74 -14.08
N ILE A 3 4.02 -16.92 -13.57
CA ILE A 3 4.33 -15.80 -12.70
C ILE A 3 3.29 -15.69 -11.59
N ILE A 4 3.77 -15.43 -10.36
CA ILE A 4 2.96 -15.15 -9.18
C ILE A 4 3.30 -13.76 -8.66
N PHE A 5 2.28 -12.92 -8.45
CA PHE A 5 2.43 -11.65 -7.76
C PHE A 5 1.86 -11.77 -6.35
N VAL A 6 2.64 -11.39 -5.33
CA VAL A 6 2.24 -11.49 -3.93
C VAL A 6 2.39 -10.15 -3.21
N SER A 7 1.39 -9.79 -2.41
CA SER A 7 1.46 -8.58 -1.59
C SER A 7 2.50 -8.72 -0.48
N LEU A 8 3.36 -7.71 -0.37
CA LEU A 8 4.31 -7.55 0.74
C LEU A 8 3.77 -6.64 1.85
N GLY A 9 2.57 -6.10 1.70
CA GLY A 9 1.98 -5.13 2.62
C GLY A 9 2.22 -3.66 2.21
N PRO A 10 1.95 -2.73 3.13
CA PRO A 10 1.51 -2.92 4.50
C PRO A 10 0.06 -3.42 4.60
N GLY A 11 -0.28 -4.07 5.71
CA GLY A 11 -1.60 -4.65 5.96
C GLY A 11 -1.58 -5.61 7.14
N SER A 12 -2.49 -6.60 7.14
CA SER A 12 -2.55 -7.63 8.17
C SER A 12 -1.23 -8.40 8.30
N PHE A 13 -0.61 -8.35 9.48
CA PHE A 13 0.67 -9.00 9.77
C PHE A 13 0.66 -10.51 9.46
N THR A 14 -0.38 -11.21 9.94
CA THR A 14 -0.55 -12.64 9.71
C THR A 14 -0.90 -12.93 8.25
N GLY A 15 -1.83 -12.15 7.69
CA GLY A 15 -2.30 -12.36 6.31
C GLY A 15 -1.18 -12.21 5.27
N ILE A 16 -0.30 -11.23 5.42
CA ILE A 16 0.84 -11.03 4.52
C ILE A 16 1.80 -12.23 4.59
N ARG A 17 2.12 -12.71 5.77
CA ARG A 17 3.02 -13.86 5.94
C ARG A 17 2.44 -15.15 5.37
N ILE A 18 1.16 -15.41 5.62
CA ILE A 18 0.45 -16.55 5.02
C ILE A 18 0.47 -16.44 3.50
N GLY A 19 0.12 -15.28 2.95
CA GLY A 19 0.12 -15.06 1.50
C GLY A 19 1.48 -15.32 0.87
N ILE A 20 2.56 -14.84 1.47
CA ILE A 20 3.93 -15.07 0.99
C ILE A 20 4.31 -16.56 1.08
N SER A 21 3.93 -17.24 2.17
CA SER A 21 4.24 -18.68 2.34
C SER A 21 3.51 -19.53 1.31
N VAL A 22 2.22 -19.26 1.09
CA VAL A 22 1.42 -19.95 0.06
C VAL A 22 1.98 -19.69 -1.34
N ALA A 23 2.29 -18.43 -1.65
CA ALA A 23 2.86 -18.07 -2.95
C ALA A 23 4.20 -18.77 -3.21
N LYS A 24 5.06 -18.89 -2.18
CA LYS A 24 6.32 -19.65 -2.28
C LYS A 24 6.07 -21.15 -2.50
N ALA A 25 5.13 -21.75 -1.79
CA ALA A 25 4.79 -23.16 -1.98
C ALA A 25 4.31 -23.45 -3.41
N ILE A 26 3.42 -22.59 -3.95
CA ILE A 26 2.94 -22.71 -5.32
C ILE A 26 4.10 -22.50 -6.32
N ALA A 27 4.96 -21.52 -6.09
CA ALA A 27 6.12 -21.27 -6.97
C ALA A 27 7.08 -22.48 -7.00
N ILE A 28 7.34 -23.09 -5.86
CA ILE A 28 8.18 -24.31 -5.78
C ILE A 28 7.54 -25.46 -6.56
N SER A 29 6.25 -25.70 -6.41
CA SER A 29 5.56 -26.82 -7.04
C SER A 29 5.38 -26.65 -8.54
N THR A 30 5.29 -25.41 -9.05
CA THR A 30 5.00 -25.10 -10.46
C THR A 30 6.21 -24.60 -11.26
N GLY A 31 7.31 -24.29 -10.61
CA GLY A 31 8.46 -23.60 -11.22
C GLY A 31 8.19 -22.11 -11.57
N ALA A 32 7.09 -21.54 -11.10
CA ALA A 32 6.70 -20.17 -11.42
C ALA A 32 7.65 -19.13 -10.79
N LYS A 33 7.86 -18.02 -11.50
CA LYS A 33 8.56 -16.86 -10.98
C LYS A 33 7.66 -16.10 -10.00
N ILE A 34 8.22 -15.67 -8.86
CA ILE A 34 7.46 -14.95 -7.85
C ILE A 34 7.99 -13.52 -7.70
N PHE A 35 7.07 -12.54 -7.63
CA PHE A 35 7.36 -11.13 -7.44
C PHE A 35 6.46 -10.54 -6.35
N GLY A 36 7.08 -9.80 -5.45
CA GLY A 36 6.37 -9.05 -4.42
C GLY A 36 6.02 -7.64 -4.87
N TYR A 37 4.90 -7.10 -4.39
CA TYR A 37 4.52 -5.72 -4.59
C TYR A 37 4.04 -5.05 -3.29
N SER A 38 4.18 -3.72 -3.22
CA SER A 38 3.63 -2.94 -2.11
C SER A 38 2.14 -2.68 -2.30
N ASN A 39 1.36 -2.75 -1.23
CA ASN A 39 -0.04 -2.36 -1.28
C ASN A 39 -0.22 -0.86 -1.59
N PHE A 40 0.74 0.00 -1.28
CA PHE A 40 0.71 1.40 -1.72
C PHE A 40 0.76 1.50 -3.24
N ASP A 41 1.63 0.71 -3.88
CA ASP A 41 1.74 0.68 -5.34
C ASP A 41 0.46 0.16 -5.99
N SER A 42 -0.12 -0.91 -5.43
CA SER A 42 -1.34 -1.52 -5.96
C SER A 42 -2.54 -0.57 -5.86
N VAL A 43 -2.74 0.09 -4.72
CA VAL A 43 -3.81 1.08 -4.51
C VAL A 43 -3.64 2.26 -5.46
N LEU A 44 -2.42 2.79 -5.61
CA LEU A 44 -2.14 3.89 -6.53
C LEU A 44 -2.39 3.50 -7.99
N CYS A 45 -1.96 2.30 -8.39
CA CYS A 45 -2.17 1.79 -9.75
C CYS A 45 -3.63 1.52 -10.07
N GLN A 46 -4.41 1.03 -9.11
CA GLN A 46 -5.85 0.91 -9.26
C GLN A 46 -6.48 2.28 -9.49
N PHE A 47 -6.08 3.28 -8.74
CA PHE A 47 -6.55 4.65 -8.94
C PHE A 47 -6.21 5.17 -10.34
N PHE A 48 -4.98 5.00 -10.80
CA PHE A 48 -4.56 5.40 -12.16
C PHE A 48 -5.22 4.59 -13.28
N SER A 49 -5.62 3.35 -13.03
CA SER A 49 -6.33 2.54 -14.04
C SER A 49 -7.72 3.09 -14.36
N SER A 50 -8.32 3.79 -13.42
CA SER A 50 -9.70 4.31 -13.49
C SER A 50 -9.79 5.83 -13.68
N ASN A 51 -8.69 6.55 -13.49
CA ASN A 51 -8.70 8.02 -13.49
C ASN A 51 -7.57 8.59 -14.35
N LYS A 52 -7.91 9.56 -15.20
CA LYS A 52 -6.91 10.39 -15.90
C LYS A 52 -6.47 11.51 -14.96
N ILE A 53 -5.18 11.55 -14.62
CA ILE A 53 -4.65 12.51 -13.66
C ILE A 53 -3.53 13.31 -14.30
N GLU A 54 -3.48 14.59 -13.94
CA GLU A 54 -2.40 15.49 -14.34
C GLU A 54 -1.09 15.14 -13.62
N LYS A 55 0.03 15.30 -14.33
CA LYS A 55 1.36 14.87 -13.88
C LYS A 55 1.84 15.50 -12.56
N ASN A 56 1.22 16.61 -12.12
CA ASN A 56 1.68 17.38 -10.97
C ASN A 56 0.87 17.15 -9.68
N ASN A 57 -0.04 16.20 -9.67
CA ASN A 57 -0.85 15.95 -8.48
C ASN A 57 -0.02 15.35 -7.34
N LYS A 58 -0.19 15.93 -6.15
CA LYS A 58 0.30 15.35 -4.90
C LYS A 58 -0.74 14.36 -4.39
N ILE A 59 -0.38 13.09 -4.30
CA ILE A 59 -1.29 12.02 -3.87
C ILE A 59 -0.83 11.47 -2.53
N GLN A 60 -1.77 11.35 -1.61
CA GLN A 60 -1.60 10.69 -0.33
C GLN A 60 -2.31 9.34 -0.38
N VAL A 61 -1.55 8.26 -0.42
CA VAL A 61 -2.09 6.90 -0.38
C VAL A 61 -2.24 6.48 1.07
N LEU A 62 -3.45 6.05 1.42
CA LEU A 62 -3.87 5.67 2.77
C LEU A 62 -4.38 4.24 2.78
N ILE A 63 -3.78 3.41 3.62
CA ILE A 63 -4.17 2.02 3.81
C ILE A 63 -4.58 1.83 5.26
N LYS A 64 -5.75 1.25 5.51
CA LYS A 64 -6.26 0.99 6.87
C LYS A 64 -5.27 0.10 7.62
N GLY A 65 -4.84 0.59 8.77
CA GLY A 65 -4.06 -0.12 9.77
C GLY A 65 -4.93 -0.66 10.92
N PRO A 66 -4.31 -1.17 11.99
CA PRO A 66 -5.02 -1.59 13.20
C PRO A 66 -5.72 -0.41 13.90
N GLY A 67 -6.85 -0.69 14.54
CA GLY A 67 -7.61 0.34 15.28
C GLY A 67 -7.95 1.54 14.40
N ASP A 68 -7.65 2.74 14.88
CA ASP A 68 -7.92 4.01 14.18
C ASP A 68 -6.72 4.55 13.39
N GLU A 69 -5.79 3.68 13.01
CA GLU A 69 -4.59 4.06 12.28
C GLU A 69 -4.70 3.84 10.79
N PHE A 70 -3.92 4.61 10.05
CA PHE A 70 -3.69 4.47 8.63
C PHE A 70 -2.20 4.49 8.32
N PHE A 71 -1.75 3.57 7.50
CA PHE A 71 -0.45 3.64 6.88
C PHE A 71 -0.52 4.66 5.74
N LYS A 72 0.39 5.63 5.76
CA LYS A 72 0.43 6.74 4.81
C LYS A 72 1.71 6.73 4.00
N LYS A 73 1.56 6.92 2.69
CA LYS A 73 2.68 7.19 1.79
C LYS A 73 2.32 8.28 0.80
N ILE A 74 3.26 9.16 0.51
CA ILE A 74 3.04 10.31 -0.37
C ILE A 74 3.69 10.04 -1.71
N PHE A 75 2.94 10.32 -2.79
CA PHE A 75 3.37 10.22 -4.16
C PHE A 75 3.38 11.61 -4.80
N ILE A 76 4.52 12.03 -5.31
CA ILE A 76 4.75 13.35 -5.94
C ILE A 76 5.72 13.14 -7.11
N ASN A 77 5.48 13.84 -8.22
CA ASN A 77 6.36 13.82 -9.38
C ASN A 77 6.69 12.39 -9.87
N ASN A 78 5.66 11.57 -10.00
CA ASN A 78 5.74 10.19 -10.44
C ASN A 78 6.59 9.27 -9.55
N ASN A 79 6.81 9.64 -8.30
CA ASN A 79 7.62 8.87 -7.36
C ASN A 79 7.03 8.88 -5.95
N PHE A 80 7.15 7.74 -5.25
CA PHE A 80 6.85 7.70 -3.83
C PHE A 80 7.98 8.32 -3.02
N GLN A 81 7.60 9.13 -2.03
CA GLN A 81 8.54 9.61 -1.02
C GLN A 81 9.07 8.43 -0.19
N LYS A 82 10.34 8.52 0.22
CA LYS A 82 11.01 7.42 0.94
C LYS A 82 10.35 7.07 2.27
N LYS A 83 9.77 8.05 2.97
CA LYS A 83 9.23 7.87 4.32
C LYS A 83 7.81 7.31 4.29
N ASN A 84 7.62 6.16 4.93
CA ASN A 84 6.31 5.67 5.32
C ASN A 84 5.94 6.25 6.68
N ASN A 85 4.69 6.66 6.86
CA ASN A 85 4.22 7.21 8.12
C ASN A 85 2.98 6.44 8.58
N ILE A 86 2.72 6.50 9.90
CA ILE A 86 1.43 6.13 10.46
C ILE A 86 0.72 7.43 10.83
N ILE A 87 -0.54 7.54 10.53
CA ILE A 87 -1.40 8.66 10.88
C ILE A 87 -2.66 8.11 11.55
N THR A 88 -3.10 8.74 12.62
CA THR A 88 -4.35 8.39 13.27
C THR A 88 -5.55 9.01 12.54
N LYS A 89 -6.74 8.46 12.77
CA LYS A 89 -8.00 9.04 12.29
C LYS A 89 -8.14 10.51 12.72
N SER A 90 -7.81 10.83 13.96
CA SER A 90 -7.92 12.19 14.50
C SER A 90 -6.97 13.16 13.79
N GLU A 91 -5.73 12.77 13.53
CA GLU A 91 -4.75 13.57 12.77
C GLU A 91 -5.18 13.75 11.32
N LEU A 92 -5.70 12.69 10.68
CA LEU A 92 -6.22 12.74 9.32
C LEU A 92 -7.38 13.75 9.22
N LEU A 93 -8.31 13.74 10.18
CA LEU A 93 -9.44 14.66 10.23
C LEU A 93 -9.02 16.12 10.48
N LYS A 94 -7.98 16.36 11.29
CA LYS A 94 -7.42 17.71 11.47
C LYS A 94 -6.85 18.29 10.19
N THR A 95 -6.27 17.45 9.33
CA THR A 95 -5.62 17.89 8.08
C THR A 95 -6.55 17.86 6.85
N LYS A 96 -7.77 17.34 6.98
CA LYS A 96 -8.68 17.11 5.84
C LYS A 96 -8.98 18.35 4.97
N ASN A 97 -8.94 19.55 5.55
CA ASN A 97 -9.26 20.80 4.87
C ASN A 97 -8.03 21.66 4.54
N THR A 98 -6.84 21.27 5.02
CA THR A 98 -5.61 22.08 4.93
C THR A 98 -4.61 21.56 3.89
N THR A 99 -4.78 20.33 3.41
CA THR A 99 -3.84 19.72 2.48
C THR A 99 -4.36 19.75 1.05
N SER A 100 -3.48 20.11 0.11
CA SER A 100 -3.73 20.04 -1.34
C SER A 100 -3.52 18.65 -1.93
N TYR A 101 -3.56 17.59 -1.10
CA TYR A 101 -3.38 16.22 -1.55
C TYR A 101 -4.69 15.62 -2.06
N LEU A 102 -4.59 14.82 -3.12
CA LEU A 102 -5.60 13.82 -3.44
C LEU A 102 -5.44 12.65 -2.46
N ASN A 103 -6.50 12.31 -1.75
CA ASN A 103 -6.50 11.20 -0.79
C ASN A 103 -7.01 9.94 -1.49
N VAL A 104 -6.19 8.91 -1.58
CA VAL A 104 -6.50 7.67 -2.30
C VAL A 104 -6.38 6.49 -1.36
N GLY A 105 -7.43 5.68 -1.25
CA GLY A 105 -7.42 4.52 -0.38
C GLY A 105 -8.80 3.93 -0.15
N SER A 106 -8.96 3.17 0.93
CA SER A 106 -10.22 2.57 1.36
C SER A 106 -10.61 3.07 2.75
N PHE A 107 -11.89 2.92 3.12
CA PHE A 107 -12.43 3.28 4.45
C PHE A 107 -12.39 4.78 4.79
N LEU A 108 -12.24 5.67 3.79
CA LEU A 108 -12.20 7.12 4.00
C LEU A 108 -13.53 7.80 3.69
N ASP A 109 -14.42 7.13 3.01
CA ASP A 109 -15.78 7.55 2.63
C ASP A 109 -16.62 7.94 3.85
N THR A 110 -16.44 7.25 4.97
CA THR A 110 -17.13 7.54 6.23
C THR A 110 -16.65 8.83 6.93
N PHE A 111 -15.56 9.45 6.47
CA PHE A 111 -14.92 10.58 7.17
C PHE A 111 -15.16 11.93 6.52
N ASN A 112 -15.92 11.98 5.43
CA ASN A 112 -16.20 13.21 4.68
C ASN A 112 -14.93 14.03 4.38
N ILE A 113 -13.90 13.34 3.87
CA ILE A 113 -12.62 13.94 3.48
C ILE A 113 -12.75 14.53 2.08
N LYS A 114 -12.37 15.78 1.89
CA LYS A 114 -12.31 16.42 0.58
C LYS A 114 -11.23 15.75 -0.30
N ASN A 115 -11.46 15.75 -1.62
CA ASN A 115 -10.52 15.17 -2.60
C ASN A 115 -10.17 13.71 -2.29
N TYR A 116 -11.18 12.92 -1.90
CA TYR A 116 -11.05 11.50 -1.64
C TYR A 116 -11.46 10.67 -2.85
N PHE A 117 -10.65 9.66 -3.12
CA PHE A 117 -10.91 8.66 -4.14
C PHE A 117 -10.81 7.25 -3.53
N PHE A 118 -11.91 6.51 -3.62
CA PHE A 118 -11.92 5.12 -3.18
C PHE A 118 -11.02 4.28 -4.08
N SER A 119 -10.10 3.54 -3.50
CA SER A 119 -9.24 2.60 -4.21
C SER A 119 -8.82 1.44 -3.32
N LEU A 120 -8.92 0.24 -3.85
CA LEU A 120 -8.46 -1.01 -3.24
C LEU A 120 -7.45 -1.70 -4.15
N PRO A 121 -6.59 -2.57 -3.61
CA PRO A 121 -5.81 -3.49 -4.44
C PRO A 121 -6.75 -4.41 -5.22
N THR A 122 -6.71 -4.33 -6.55
CA THR A 122 -7.52 -5.18 -7.43
C THR A 122 -6.67 -5.73 -8.56
N GLU A 123 -7.23 -6.68 -9.30
CA GLU A 123 -6.63 -7.24 -10.50
C GLU A 123 -6.28 -6.15 -11.54
N SER A 124 -7.17 -5.18 -11.72
CA SER A 124 -6.94 -4.06 -12.66
C SER A 124 -5.72 -3.22 -12.26
N GLY A 125 -5.54 -2.97 -10.96
CA GLY A 125 -4.35 -2.29 -10.43
C GLY A 125 -3.07 -3.08 -10.71
N ILE A 126 -3.08 -4.39 -10.49
CA ILE A 126 -1.93 -5.25 -10.80
C ILE A 126 -1.64 -5.28 -12.31
N LYS A 127 -2.66 -5.43 -13.16
CA LYS A 127 -2.49 -5.35 -14.61
C LYS A 127 -1.90 -4.00 -15.05
N TYR A 128 -2.36 -2.91 -14.44
CA TYR A 128 -1.81 -1.57 -14.69
C TYR A 128 -0.34 -1.48 -14.27
N MET A 129 0.05 -2.02 -13.10
CA MET A 129 1.44 -2.10 -12.65
C MET A 129 2.32 -2.81 -13.67
N VAL A 130 1.92 -4.00 -14.11
CA VAL A 130 2.69 -4.81 -15.08
C VAL A 130 2.89 -4.05 -16.39
N ARG A 131 1.82 -3.44 -16.94
CA ARG A 131 1.86 -2.72 -18.23
C ARG A 131 2.68 -1.44 -18.18
N ASN A 132 2.85 -0.83 -17.00
CA ASN A 132 3.49 0.47 -16.84
C ASN A 132 4.83 0.39 -16.08
N GLN A 133 5.36 -0.80 -15.85
CA GLN A 133 6.61 -1.04 -15.12
C GLN A 133 7.82 -0.27 -15.69
N ASN A 134 7.85 -0.05 -17.01
CA ASN A 134 8.94 0.66 -17.71
C ASN A 134 8.55 2.09 -18.13
N LYS A 135 7.37 2.58 -17.75
CA LYS A 135 6.93 3.93 -18.02
C LYS A 135 7.17 4.80 -16.79
N ASN A 136 7.11 6.09 -16.90
CA ASN A 136 7.42 7.14 -15.93
C ASN A 136 6.98 6.94 -14.46
N LEU A 137 6.33 5.84 -14.10
CA LEU A 137 5.98 5.45 -12.75
C LEU A 137 7.08 4.55 -12.18
N LYS A 138 7.80 5.03 -11.17
CA LYS A 138 8.79 4.20 -10.46
C LYS A 138 8.09 3.24 -9.47
N ILE A 139 7.36 2.30 -10.03
CA ILE A 139 6.72 1.20 -9.31
C ILE A 139 7.58 -0.03 -9.54
N ASN A 140 8.04 -0.65 -8.47
CA ASN A 140 8.98 -1.75 -8.56
C ASN A 140 8.39 -3.03 -7.97
N PHE A 141 8.43 -4.11 -8.75
CA PHE A 141 8.29 -5.45 -8.21
C PHE A 141 9.57 -5.90 -7.51
N SER A 142 9.45 -6.51 -6.34
CA SER A 142 10.57 -6.99 -5.56
C SER A 142 10.77 -8.50 -5.76
N LYS A 143 12.01 -8.90 -5.98
CA LYS A 143 12.42 -10.31 -5.85
C LYS A 143 12.62 -10.71 -4.38
N ASN A 144 12.91 -9.73 -3.52
CA ASN A 144 12.93 -9.96 -2.08
C ASN A 144 11.50 -9.98 -1.54
N LEU A 145 11.09 -11.11 -1.01
CA LEU A 145 9.74 -11.35 -0.50
C LEU A 145 9.63 -11.08 1.01
N SER A 146 10.37 -10.10 1.52
CA SER A 146 10.26 -9.65 2.91
C SER A 146 9.03 -8.77 3.09
N PRO A 147 8.19 -9.02 4.12
CA PRO A 147 7.06 -8.15 4.44
C PRO A 147 7.47 -6.70 4.70
N ILE A 148 6.66 -5.76 4.25
CA ILE A 148 6.87 -4.34 4.52
C ILE A 148 6.27 -4.01 5.89
N TYR A 149 7.12 -3.85 6.88
CA TYR A 149 6.74 -3.41 8.23
C TYR A 149 6.90 -1.90 8.36
N ILE A 150 5.83 -1.21 8.71
CA ILE A 150 5.86 0.24 8.96
C ILE A 150 6.12 0.53 10.44
N ARG A 151 5.72 -0.38 11.33
CA ARG A 151 6.09 -0.37 12.74
C ARG A 151 7.26 -1.31 13.01
N GLU A 152 8.34 -0.79 13.56
CA GLU A 152 9.52 -1.61 13.90
C GLU A 152 9.32 -2.50 15.14
N HIS A 153 8.34 -2.25 16.00
CA HIS A 153 8.21 -2.96 17.28
C HIS A 153 6.76 -3.27 17.69
N TYR A 154 6.19 -4.35 17.18
CA TYR A 154 4.96 -4.93 17.77
C TYR A 154 5.23 -5.67 19.11
N ALA A 155 6.47 -6.02 19.42
CA ALA A 155 6.81 -6.94 20.52
C ALA A 155 7.31 -6.28 21.81
N LYS A 156 7.48 -4.95 21.90
CA LYS A 156 8.15 -4.33 23.07
C LYS A 156 7.24 -3.66 24.10
N LYS A 157 5.92 -3.65 23.96
CA LYS A 157 5.07 -2.84 24.87
C LYS A 157 4.37 -3.60 25.99
N ASN A 158 4.46 -4.93 26.07
CA ASN A 158 3.70 -5.69 27.06
C ASN A 158 4.53 -6.44 28.11
N TYR A 159 5.78 -6.08 28.38
CA TYR A 159 6.60 -6.80 29.38
C TYR A 159 7.13 -5.95 30.55
N ARG A 160 6.56 -4.77 30.84
CA ARG A 160 7.04 -3.94 31.95
C ARG A 160 5.96 -3.28 32.79
N GLU A 161 4.84 -3.92 33.05
CA GLU A 161 3.88 -3.40 34.04
C GLU A 161 3.21 -4.50 34.86
N ASN A 162 3.94 -5.53 35.27
CA ASN A 162 3.54 -6.45 36.36
C ASN A 162 4.77 -7.19 36.89
N LEU A 163 5.60 -6.53 37.69
CA LEU A 163 6.49 -7.10 38.70
C LEU A 163 6.61 -6.07 39.82
#